data_3fdf596c27dbc15fbe71e149e6b5610e
#
_entry.id   3fdf596c27dbc15fbe71e149e6b5610e
#
_cell.length_a   1.000
_cell.length_b   1.000
_cell.length_c   1.000
_cell.angle_alpha   90.00
_cell.angle_beta   90.00
_cell.angle_gamma   90.00
#
_symmetry.space_group_name_H-M   'P 1'
#
loop_
_entity.id
_entity.type
_entity.pdbx_description
1 polymer ?
#
loop_
_entity_poly.entity_id
_entity_poly.type
_entity_poly.pdbx_seq_one_letter_code
_entity_poly.pdbx_strand_id
1 'polypeptide(L)'
;MMILVRSGTDGAKVASALLDFKRRNTDPRYRFDVMTQEALIVGTAPISSFVITCLKLAMNPADSLSRAIYNHFSAKPSFDAELTEEEVVFLKSLRLFPPEEAFERIVMRYDLQERREEIAYLQAVHEQIINFCAGRVADIPLFLKWWDEQGSGRSLNVEQGETTIEITTIHKAKGLEKRVVLIPYCSWQLDPKSGGNVTNIVWAEAHGDAEAVGRFPVKYKKSMAESGFSAEYYR
;
A
#
# COMPACT_ATOMS: atom_id res chain seq x y z
N MET A 1 1.89 -16.88 11.00
CA MET A 1 0.70 -17.41 10.28
C MET A 1 0.38 -16.45 9.13
N MET A 2 -0.11 -16.98 8.00
CA MET A 2 -0.50 -16.15 6.86
C MET A 2 -1.97 -16.35 6.52
N ILE A 3 -2.69 -15.27 6.23
CA ILE A 3 -4.05 -15.28 5.69
C ILE A 3 -4.00 -14.74 4.26
N LEU A 4 -4.44 -15.57 3.31
CA LEU A 4 -4.49 -15.21 1.92
C LEU A 4 -5.90 -14.78 1.53
N VAL A 5 -5.99 -13.61 0.90
CA VAL A 5 -7.25 -13.05 0.39
C VAL A 5 -7.17 -12.80 -1.11
N ARG A 6 -8.31 -12.70 -1.77
CA ARG A 6 -8.36 -12.41 -3.20
C ARG A 6 -8.15 -10.93 -3.50
N SER A 7 -8.70 -10.05 -2.67
CA SER A 7 -8.66 -8.60 -2.85
C SER A 7 -8.19 -7.88 -1.57
N GLY A 8 -7.67 -6.67 -1.71
CA GLY A 8 -7.31 -5.81 -0.58
C GLY A 8 -8.52 -5.47 0.30
N THR A 9 -9.72 -5.34 -0.30
CA THR A 9 -10.96 -5.10 0.45
C THR A 9 -11.33 -6.27 1.36
N ASP A 10 -11.11 -7.51 0.92
CA ASP A 10 -11.32 -8.69 1.77
C ASP A 10 -10.26 -8.74 2.88
N GLY A 11 -9.02 -8.33 2.56
CA GLY A 11 -7.95 -8.20 3.56
C GLY A 11 -8.30 -7.22 4.66
N ALA A 12 -8.84 -6.06 4.31
CA ALA A 12 -9.28 -5.05 5.27
C ALA A 12 -10.40 -5.57 6.19
N LYS A 13 -11.37 -6.32 5.64
CA LYS A 13 -12.45 -6.95 6.44
C LYS A 13 -11.90 -7.96 7.45
N VAL A 14 -10.96 -8.81 7.02
CA VAL A 14 -10.32 -9.79 7.89
C VAL A 14 -9.52 -9.09 8.98
N ALA A 15 -8.73 -8.07 8.62
CA ALA A 15 -7.96 -7.29 9.58
C ALA A 15 -8.85 -6.63 10.64
N SER A 16 -9.94 -5.97 10.20
CA SER A 16 -10.91 -5.37 11.12
C SER A 16 -11.52 -6.38 12.07
N ALA A 17 -11.96 -7.54 11.57
CA ALA A 17 -12.52 -8.59 12.39
C ALA A 17 -11.54 -9.13 13.45
N LEU A 18 -10.27 -9.33 13.08
CA LEU A 18 -9.22 -9.78 13.99
C LEU A 18 -8.89 -8.72 15.05
N LEU A 19 -8.82 -7.45 14.67
CA LEU A 19 -8.57 -6.35 15.58
C LEU A 19 -9.76 -6.16 16.56
N ASP A 20 -10.99 -6.29 16.09
CA ASP A 20 -12.19 -6.24 16.93
C ASP A 20 -12.22 -7.42 17.91
N PHE A 21 -11.84 -8.62 17.47
CA PHE A 21 -11.69 -9.78 18.35
C PHE A 21 -10.63 -9.52 19.41
N LYS A 22 -9.45 -9.01 19.04
CA LYS A 22 -8.36 -8.66 19.97
C LYS A 22 -8.81 -7.64 21.03
N ARG A 23 -9.59 -6.61 20.63
CA ARG A 23 -10.12 -5.61 21.59
C ARG A 23 -11.11 -6.20 22.60
N ARG A 24 -11.93 -7.17 22.16
CA ARG A 24 -12.96 -7.79 23.02
C ARG A 24 -12.41 -8.90 23.90
N ASN A 25 -11.22 -9.41 23.59
CA ASN A 25 -10.67 -10.60 24.23
C ASN A 25 -9.37 -10.26 24.95
N THR A 26 -9.38 -10.35 26.28
CA THR A 26 -8.22 -10.06 27.14
C THR A 26 -7.41 -11.31 27.49
N ASP A 27 -7.83 -12.50 27.03
CA ASP A 27 -7.14 -13.76 27.32
C ASP A 27 -5.74 -13.76 26.71
N PRO A 28 -4.68 -13.99 27.50
CA PRO A 28 -3.29 -14.01 27.02
C PRO A 28 -3.01 -15.00 25.88
N ARG A 29 -3.83 -16.05 25.74
CA ARG A 29 -3.70 -17.04 24.65
C ARG A 29 -3.99 -16.45 23.27
N TYR A 30 -4.70 -15.33 23.19
CA TYR A 30 -5.06 -14.65 21.96
C TYR A 30 -4.25 -13.36 21.74
N ARG A 31 -3.02 -13.31 22.21
CA ARG A 31 -2.09 -12.22 21.91
C ARG A 31 -1.47 -12.45 20.54
N PHE A 32 -1.88 -11.66 19.58
CA PHE A 32 -1.33 -11.65 18.22
C PHE A 32 -1.31 -10.23 17.68
N ASP A 33 -0.44 -10.00 16.71
CA ASP A 33 -0.42 -8.78 15.93
C ASP A 33 -0.95 -9.05 14.53
N VAL A 34 -1.65 -8.09 13.95
CA VAL A 34 -2.19 -8.18 12.60
C VAL A 34 -1.38 -7.26 11.71
N MET A 35 -0.86 -7.82 10.65
CA MET A 35 -0.07 -7.10 9.67
C MET A 35 -0.70 -7.27 8.28
N THR A 36 -1.04 -6.18 7.63
CA THR A 36 -1.42 -6.17 6.21
C THR A 36 -0.28 -5.57 5.40
N GLN A 37 -0.13 -6.00 4.16
CA GLN A 37 0.92 -5.42 3.30
C GLN A 37 0.66 -3.93 2.99
N GLU A 38 -0.60 -3.53 2.92
CA GLU A 38 -0.97 -2.12 2.77
C GLU A 38 -0.58 -1.29 4.00
N ALA A 39 -0.71 -1.86 5.20
CA ALA A 39 -0.28 -1.21 6.44
C ALA A 39 1.24 -1.05 6.54
N LEU A 40 2.02 -1.78 5.73
CA LEU A 40 3.47 -1.66 5.68
C LEU A 40 3.97 -0.58 4.70
N ILE A 41 3.10 -0.01 3.88
CA ILE A 41 3.50 1.02 2.92
C ILE A 41 3.83 2.30 3.68
N VAL A 42 5.07 2.75 3.58
CA VAL A 42 5.58 3.89 4.34
C VAL A 42 4.77 5.16 4.09
N GLY A 43 4.38 5.41 2.83
CA GLY A 43 3.62 6.61 2.46
C GLY A 43 2.18 6.66 2.99
N THR A 44 1.60 5.53 3.44
CA THR A 44 0.22 5.50 3.96
C THR A 44 0.14 5.80 5.46
N ALA A 45 1.27 5.76 6.17
CA ALA A 45 1.29 6.04 7.60
C ALA A 45 1.03 7.54 7.87
N PRO A 46 0.19 7.88 8.88
CA PRO A 46 -0.11 9.27 9.22
C PRO A 46 1.13 10.11 9.49
N ILE A 47 2.11 9.57 10.23
CA ILE A 47 3.35 10.28 10.55
C ILE A 47 4.20 10.57 9.30
N SER A 48 4.27 9.61 8.36
CA SER A 48 4.98 9.79 7.09
C SER A 48 4.30 10.86 6.24
N SER A 49 2.97 10.76 6.13
CA SER A 49 2.15 11.74 5.41
C SER A 49 2.34 13.14 6.00
N PHE A 50 2.40 13.28 7.32
CA PHE A 50 2.64 14.56 7.98
C PHE A 50 4.00 15.17 7.66
N VAL A 51 5.07 14.38 7.76
CA VAL A 51 6.44 14.85 7.42
C VAL A 51 6.50 15.34 5.97
N ILE A 52 5.98 14.55 5.03
CA ILE A 52 5.95 14.92 3.61
C ILE A 52 5.10 16.17 3.39
N THR A 53 3.99 16.29 4.10
CA THR A 53 3.11 17.46 4.05
C THR A 53 3.83 18.72 4.52
N CYS A 54 4.60 18.66 5.61
CA CYS A 54 5.43 19.78 6.06
C CYS A 54 6.44 20.22 4.98
N LEU A 55 7.08 19.27 4.31
CA LEU A 55 8.00 19.57 3.20
C LEU A 55 7.25 20.17 1.98
N LYS A 56 6.04 19.68 1.65
CA LYS A 56 5.19 20.24 0.58
C LYS A 56 4.76 21.68 0.91
N LEU A 57 4.31 21.93 2.15
CA LEU A 57 3.96 23.28 2.61
C LEU A 57 5.16 24.21 2.68
N ALA A 58 6.36 23.70 2.99
CA ALA A 58 7.59 24.47 2.87
C ALA A 58 7.76 25.02 1.46
N MET A 59 7.46 24.22 0.42
CA MET A 59 7.59 24.64 -0.99
C MET A 59 6.41 25.46 -1.48
N ASN A 60 5.19 25.11 -1.07
CA ASN A 60 3.96 25.82 -1.44
C ASN A 60 3.02 25.97 -0.24
N PRO A 61 3.13 27.05 0.54
CA PRO A 61 2.24 27.32 1.69
C PRO A 61 0.76 27.49 1.32
N ALA A 62 0.46 27.74 0.05
CA ALA A 62 -0.92 27.93 -0.44
C ALA A 62 -1.61 26.60 -0.82
N ASP A 63 -0.91 25.44 -0.76
CA ASP A 63 -1.50 24.15 -1.07
C ASP A 63 -2.56 23.77 -0.02
N SER A 64 -3.83 23.86 -0.43
CA SER A 64 -5.00 23.63 0.43
C SER A 64 -5.08 22.18 0.93
N LEU A 65 -4.70 21.21 0.09
CA LEU A 65 -4.72 19.80 0.47
C LEU A 65 -3.67 19.51 1.55
N SER A 66 -2.44 19.93 1.33
CA SER A 66 -1.37 19.80 2.31
C SER A 66 -1.70 20.53 3.61
N ARG A 67 -2.34 21.71 3.55
CA ARG A 67 -2.79 22.43 4.74
C ARG A 67 -3.86 21.66 5.50
N ALA A 68 -4.82 21.04 4.82
CA ALA A 68 -5.85 20.24 5.46
C ALA A 68 -5.27 19.01 6.19
N ILE A 69 -4.33 18.31 5.55
CA ILE A 69 -3.63 17.16 6.18
C ILE A 69 -2.81 17.61 7.39
N TYR A 70 -2.08 18.72 7.27
CA TYR A 70 -1.31 19.30 8.37
C TYR A 70 -2.22 19.67 9.56
N ASN A 71 -3.34 20.36 9.29
CA ASN A 71 -4.29 20.77 10.32
C ASN A 71 -4.93 19.56 11.01
N HIS A 72 -5.25 18.51 10.25
CA HIS A 72 -5.77 17.27 10.82
C HIS A 72 -4.78 16.61 11.79
N PHE A 73 -3.53 16.44 11.35
CA PHE A 73 -2.49 15.82 12.18
C PHE A 73 -2.16 16.64 13.42
N SER A 74 -2.18 17.98 13.30
CA SER A 74 -1.94 18.93 14.39
C SER A 74 -3.18 19.15 15.28
N ALA A 75 -4.25 18.37 15.09
CA ALA A 75 -5.51 18.46 15.86
C ALA A 75 -6.12 19.87 15.89
N LYS A 76 -5.99 20.62 14.80
CA LYS A 76 -6.64 21.94 14.69
C LYS A 76 -8.16 21.81 14.58
N PRO A 77 -8.91 22.84 15.00
CA PRO A 77 -10.38 22.78 15.05
C PRO A 77 -11.04 22.69 13.65
N SER A 78 -10.35 23.10 12.60
CA SER A 78 -10.83 23.00 11.22
C SER A 78 -9.73 22.60 10.26
N PHE A 79 -10.06 21.80 9.24
CA PHE A 79 -9.15 21.46 8.15
C PHE A 79 -8.73 22.68 7.33
N ASP A 80 -9.59 23.71 7.26
CA ASP A 80 -9.34 24.95 6.51
C ASP A 80 -8.70 26.04 7.38
N ALA A 81 -8.34 25.75 8.65
CA ALA A 81 -7.71 26.70 9.53
C ALA A 81 -6.46 27.31 8.89
N GLU A 82 -6.29 28.61 9.02
CA GLU A 82 -5.08 29.27 8.57
C GLU A 82 -3.88 28.86 9.43
N LEU A 83 -2.71 28.81 8.81
CA LEU A 83 -1.47 28.58 9.53
C LEU A 83 -1.12 29.84 10.34
N THR A 84 -0.65 29.65 11.57
CA THR A 84 -0.15 30.76 12.38
C THR A 84 1.10 31.36 11.75
N GLU A 85 1.45 32.58 12.13
CA GLU A 85 2.69 33.22 11.65
C GLU A 85 3.93 32.39 12.00
N GLU A 86 3.97 31.80 13.20
CA GLU A 86 5.06 30.94 13.62
C GLU A 86 5.19 29.68 12.77
N GLU A 87 4.06 29.04 12.45
CA GLU A 87 4.03 27.86 11.56
C GLU A 87 4.50 28.22 10.16
N VAL A 88 4.03 29.33 9.62
CA VAL A 88 4.47 29.82 8.30
C VAL A 88 5.97 30.11 8.27
N VAL A 89 6.49 30.78 9.30
CA VAL A 89 7.92 31.07 9.41
C VAL A 89 8.73 29.79 9.51
N PHE A 90 8.29 28.85 10.37
CA PHE A 90 8.97 27.57 10.51
C PHE A 90 8.98 26.78 9.18
N LEU A 91 7.82 26.56 8.59
CA LEU A 91 7.68 25.81 7.34
C LEU A 91 8.52 26.43 6.22
N LYS A 92 8.47 27.76 6.06
CA LYS A 92 9.29 28.45 5.06
C LYS A 92 10.79 28.31 5.33
N SER A 93 11.21 28.25 6.60
CA SER A 93 12.63 28.08 6.95
C SER A 93 13.21 26.75 6.47
N LEU A 94 12.38 25.70 6.36
CA LEU A 94 12.83 24.37 5.92
C LEU A 94 13.47 24.38 4.54
N ARG A 95 13.11 25.35 3.68
CA ARG A 95 13.72 25.52 2.35
C ARG A 95 15.22 25.78 2.34
N LEU A 96 15.72 26.27 3.47
CA LEU A 96 17.15 26.65 3.61
C LEU A 96 18.03 25.46 3.92
N PHE A 97 17.44 24.29 4.14
CA PHE A 97 18.12 23.09 4.60
C PHE A 97 18.00 21.95 3.59
N PRO A 98 18.97 21.04 3.54
CA PRO A 98 18.82 19.79 2.81
C PRO A 98 17.70 18.94 3.40
N PRO A 99 17.15 17.97 2.63
CA PRO A 99 16.00 17.16 3.07
C PRO A 99 16.19 16.48 4.41
N GLU A 100 17.39 15.98 4.72
CA GLU A 100 17.72 15.32 5.99
C GLU A 100 17.60 16.27 7.18
N GLU A 101 18.23 17.44 7.11
CA GLU A 101 18.15 18.44 8.18
C GLU A 101 16.73 19.00 8.32
N ALA A 102 16.02 19.19 7.21
CA ALA A 102 14.62 19.61 7.24
C ALA A 102 13.73 18.57 7.94
N PHE A 103 13.97 17.26 7.69
CA PHE A 103 13.31 16.17 8.40
C PHE A 103 13.56 16.22 9.91
N GLU A 104 14.82 16.33 10.33
CA GLU A 104 15.16 16.39 11.76
C GLU A 104 14.49 17.56 12.46
N ARG A 105 14.44 18.73 11.82
CA ARG A 105 13.77 19.93 12.35
C ARG A 105 12.26 19.71 12.51
N ILE A 106 11.61 19.02 11.56
CA ILE A 106 10.20 18.64 11.66
C ILE A 106 10.01 17.69 12.85
N VAL A 107 10.82 16.64 12.95
CA VAL A 107 10.75 15.67 14.05
C VAL A 107 10.85 16.34 15.40
N MET A 108 11.83 17.23 15.57
CA MET A 108 12.04 17.98 16.82
C MET A 108 10.91 18.96 17.12
N ARG A 109 10.40 19.68 16.11
CA ARG A 109 9.38 20.73 16.31
C ARG A 109 8.04 20.15 16.77
N TYR A 110 7.70 18.93 16.32
CA TYR A 110 6.40 18.28 16.57
C TYR A 110 6.50 17.07 17.49
N ASP A 111 7.64 16.86 18.14
CA ASP A 111 7.91 15.75 19.07
C ASP A 111 7.53 14.37 18.49
N LEU A 112 7.80 14.17 17.19
CA LEU A 112 7.35 12.96 16.48
C LEU A 112 7.99 11.67 17.02
N GLN A 113 9.14 11.76 17.66
CA GLN A 113 9.81 10.64 18.33
C GLN A 113 9.02 10.05 19.50
N GLU A 114 8.09 10.82 20.08
CA GLU A 114 7.24 10.34 21.17
C GLU A 114 6.10 9.40 20.70
N ARG A 115 5.84 9.37 19.39
CA ARG A 115 4.83 8.51 18.78
C ARG A 115 5.36 7.08 18.57
N ARG A 116 5.45 6.33 19.65
CA ARG A 116 6.06 4.98 19.69
C ARG A 116 5.45 3.99 18.69
N GLU A 117 4.14 4.06 18.46
CA GLU A 117 3.43 3.16 17.55
C GLU A 117 3.79 3.41 16.08
N GLU A 118 4.24 4.62 15.74
CA GLU A 118 4.56 5.05 14.38
C GLU A 118 6.09 5.22 14.14
N ILE A 119 6.91 4.95 15.17
CA ILE A 119 8.36 5.20 15.10
C ILE A 119 9.06 4.45 13.96
N ALA A 120 8.60 3.23 13.64
CA ALA A 120 9.15 2.45 12.54
C ALA A 120 8.94 3.13 11.17
N TYR A 121 7.80 3.78 10.99
CA TYR A 121 7.52 4.55 9.78
C TYR A 121 8.34 5.82 9.70
N LEU A 122 8.53 6.48 10.83
CA LEU A 122 9.40 7.67 10.92
C LEU A 122 10.83 7.33 10.55
N GLN A 123 11.35 6.22 11.08
CA GLN A 123 12.68 5.70 10.74
C GLN A 123 12.80 5.32 9.26
N ALA A 124 11.78 4.70 8.70
CA ALA A 124 11.77 4.34 7.29
C ALA A 124 11.75 5.58 6.36
N VAL A 125 11.04 6.64 6.73
CA VAL A 125 11.10 7.92 6.00
C VAL A 125 12.52 8.51 6.08
N HIS A 126 13.12 8.50 7.26
CA HIS A 126 14.50 8.99 7.45
C HIS A 126 15.50 8.21 6.61
N GLU A 127 15.44 6.87 6.66
CA GLU A 127 16.29 6.01 5.84
C GLU A 127 16.15 6.31 4.34
N GLN A 128 14.91 6.53 3.87
CA GLN A 128 14.66 6.88 2.48
C GLN A 128 15.24 8.26 2.11
N ILE A 129 15.19 9.24 3.02
CA ILE A 129 15.81 10.55 2.82
C ILE A 129 17.33 10.41 2.73
N ILE A 130 17.97 9.69 3.66
CA ILE A 130 19.42 9.43 3.65
C ILE A 130 19.82 8.75 2.34
N ASN A 131 19.11 7.67 1.95
CA ASN A 131 19.39 6.93 0.71
C ASN A 131 19.21 7.81 -0.55
N PHE A 132 18.23 8.71 -0.52
CA PHE A 132 18.03 9.67 -1.61
C PHE A 132 19.15 10.70 -1.68
N CYS A 133 19.63 11.22 -0.54
CA CYS A 133 20.70 12.21 -0.48
C CYS A 133 22.10 11.61 -0.73
N ALA A 134 22.25 10.29 -0.58
CA ALA A 134 23.55 9.63 -0.74
C ALA A 134 24.14 9.83 -2.13
N GLY A 135 25.32 10.45 -2.18
CA GLY A 135 26.12 10.63 -3.40
C GLY A 135 25.57 11.65 -4.41
N ARG A 136 24.61 12.50 -4.02
CA ARG A 136 24.06 13.56 -4.87
C ARG A 136 23.80 14.85 -4.09
N VAL A 137 23.78 15.96 -4.81
CA VAL A 137 23.22 17.20 -4.27
C VAL A 137 21.70 17.07 -4.33
N ALA A 138 21.08 16.97 -3.16
CA ALA A 138 19.63 16.78 -3.04
C ALA A 138 18.98 18.00 -2.41
N ASP A 139 17.89 18.45 -2.99
CA ASP A 139 17.00 19.46 -2.44
C ASP A 139 15.60 18.89 -2.17
N ILE A 140 14.80 19.64 -1.44
CA ILE A 140 13.44 19.24 -1.08
C ILE A 140 12.56 18.99 -2.33
N PRO A 141 12.54 19.84 -3.37
CA PRO A 141 11.76 19.59 -4.58
C PRO A 141 12.08 18.27 -5.29
N LEU A 142 13.39 17.96 -5.43
CA LEU A 142 13.82 16.70 -6.04
C LEU A 142 13.43 15.49 -5.18
N PHE A 143 13.56 15.60 -3.87
CA PHE A 143 13.12 14.57 -2.95
C PHE A 143 11.61 14.34 -3.03
N LEU A 144 10.79 15.39 -3.01
CA LEU A 144 9.33 15.27 -3.10
C LEU A 144 8.88 14.63 -4.41
N LYS A 145 9.51 14.98 -5.54
CA LYS A 145 9.24 14.34 -6.82
C LYS A 145 9.56 12.85 -6.78
N TRP A 146 10.73 12.49 -6.28
CA TRP A 146 11.13 11.08 -6.13
C TRP A 146 10.21 10.34 -5.16
N TRP A 147 9.79 10.98 -4.06
CA TRP A 147 8.87 10.39 -3.10
C TRP A 147 7.52 10.05 -3.74
N ASP A 148 6.94 10.97 -4.49
CA ASP A 148 5.66 10.74 -5.17
C ASP A 148 5.75 9.63 -6.24
N GLU A 149 6.90 9.49 -6.92
CA GLU A 149 7.10 8.48 -7.97
C GLU A 149 7.49 7.09 -7.43
N GLN A 150 8.26 7.02 -6.35
CA GLN A 150 8.88 5.77 -5.91
C GLN A 150 8.88 5.58 -4.38
N GLY A 151 9.14 6.62 -3.61
CA GLY A 151 9.36 6.52 -2.16
C GLY A 151 8.11 6.11 -1.40
N SER A 152 6.98 6.73 -1.73
CA SER A 152 5.70 6.53 -1.04
C SER A 152 5.20 5.08 -1.07
N GLY A 153 5.50 4.35 -2.15
CA GLY A 153 5.10 2.95 -2.33
C GLY A 153 6.01 1.91 -1.66
N ARG A 154 7.10 2.32 -1.05
CA ARG A 154 8.02 1.39 -0.37
C ARG A 154 7.41 0.85 0.91
N SER A 155 7.71 -0.43 1.18
CA SER A 155 7.24 -1.11 2.39
C SER A 155 8.30 -1.08 3.49
N LEU A 156 7.83 -1.05 4.74
CA LEU A 156 8.68 -1.29 5.91
C LEU A 156 9.28 -2.70 5.85
N ASN A 157 10.57 -2.81 6.12
CA ASN A 157 11.20 -4.07 6.50
C ASN A 157 10.97 -4.29 8.02
N VAL A 158 9.86 -4.90 8.37
CA VAL A 158 9.59 -5.26 9.76
C VAL A 158 9.99 -6.71 9.97
N GLU A 159 10.87 -6.97 10.92
CA GLU A 159 11.09 -8.33 11.42
C GLU A 159 9.77 -8.85 12.00
N GLN A 160 9.25 -9.91 11.39
CA GLN A 160 7.98 -10.50 11.82
C GLN A 160 8.17 -11.22 13.15
N GLY A 161 7.49 -10.73 14.19
CA GLY A 161 7.39 -11.46 15.46
C GLY A 161 6.70 -12.82 15.27
N GLU A 162 7.02 -13.80 16.10
CA GLU A 162 6.46 -15.16 16.04
C GLU A 162 4.92 -15.20 16.14
N THR A 163 4.31 -14.17 16.73
CA THR A 163 2.86 -14.06 16.97
C THR A 163 2.13 -13.22 15.90
N THR A 164 2.81 -12.82 14.84
CA THR A 164 2.21 -11.96 13.79
C THR A 164 1.37 -12.78 12.81
N ILE A 165 0.13 -12.32 12.59
CA ILE A 165 -0.78 -12.76 11.53
C ILE A 165 -0.61 -11.84 10.33
N GLU A 166 -0.02 -12.37 9.26
CA GLU A 166 0.18 -11.64 8.00
C GLU A 166 -1.04 -11.83 7.09
N ILE A 167 -1.64 -10.73 6.63
CA ILE A 167 -2.74 -10.77 5.67
C ILE A 167 -2.21 -10.23 4.34
N THR A 168 -2.31 -11.04 3.29
CA THR A 168 -1.82 -10.65 1.96
C THR A 168 -2.70 -11.23 0.86
N THR A 169 -2.60 -10.69 -0.35
CA THR A 169 -3.32 -11.25 -1.50
C THR A 169 -2.59 -12.46 -2.07
N ILE A 170 -3.36 -13.40 -2.67
CA ILE A 170 -2.82 -14.62 -3.30
C ILE A 170 -1.71 -14.27 -4.31
N HIS A 171 -1.87 -13.20 -5.11
CA HIS A 171 -0.87 -12.79 -6.10
C HIS A 171 0.43 -12.32 -5.45
N LYS A 172 0.34 -11.56 -4.38
CA LYS A 172 1.52 -11.03 -3.66
C LYS A 172 2.23 -12.10 -2.83
N ALA A 173 1.50 -13.15 -2.42
CA ALA A 173 2.06 -14.27 -1.67
C ALA A 173 2.86 -15.26 -2.54
N LYS A 174 2.90 -15.08 -3.86
CA LYS A 174 3.65 -15.98 -4.75
C LYS A 174 5.12 -16.03 -4.36
N GLY A 175 5.61 -17.22 -4.03
CA GLY A 175 7.00 -17.46 -3.60
C GLY A 175 7.23 -17.28 -2.09
N LEU A 176 6.19 -16.95 -1.31
CA LEU A 176 6.27 -16.91 0.15
C LEU A 176 5.83 -18.24 0.74
N GLU A 177 6.53 -18.66 1.80
CA GLU A 177 6.24 -19.89 2.53
C GLU A 177 5.94 -19.56 4.00
N LYS A 178 4.89 -20.17 4.55
CA LYS A 178 4.51 -20.05 5.97
C LYS A 178 4.00 -21.38 6.50
N ARG A 179 4.30 -21.67 7.76
CA ARG A 179 3.90 -22.90 8.45
C ARG A 179 2.37 -23.11 8.48
N VAL A 180 1.60 -22.02 8.59
CA VAL A 180 0.12 -22.05 8.59
C VAL A 180 -0.38 -21.02 7.60
N VAL A 181 -1.22 -21.48 6.67
CA VAL A 181 -1.86 -20.62 5.66
C VAL A 181 -3.38 -20.84 5.76
N LEU A 182 -4.13 -19.74 5.88
CA LEU A 182 -5.59 -19.73 5.87
C LEU A 182 -6.08 -18.97 4.66
N ILE A 183 -7.13 -19.46 4.00
CA ILE A 183 -7.76 -18.83 2.85
C ILE A 183 -9.25 -18.63 3.17
N PRO A 184 -9.61 -17.52 3.85
CA PRO A 184 -11.01 -17.20 4.06
C PRO A 184 -11.66 -16.81 2.72
N TYR A 185 -12.98 -16.92 2.64
CA TYR A 185 -13.73 -16.53 1.44
C TYR A 185 -13.34 -17.28 0.16
N CYS A 186 -12.94 -18.56 0.26
CA CYS A 186 -12.61 -19.42 -0.89
C CYS A 186 -13.90 -19.82 -1.67
N SER A 187 -14.76 -18.84 -1.95
CA SER A 187 -16.09 -19.01 -2.56
C SER A 187 -16.16 -18.46 -3.98
N TRP A 188 -15.03 -18.07 -4.58
CA TRP A 188 -15.00 -17.61 -5.97
C TRP A 188 -15.25 -18.77 -6.94
N GLN A 189 -15.91 -18.45 -8.02
CA GLN A 189 -16.18 -19.42 -9.08
C GLN A 189 -14.84 -19.75 -9.78
N LEU A 190 -14.58 -21.06 -9.93
CA LEU A 190 -13.43 -21.57 -10.69
C LEU A 190 -13.66 -21.42 -12.19
N ASP A 191 -14.93 -21.58 -12.62
CA ASP A 191 -15.33 -21.31 -13.99
C ASP A 191 -15.62 -19.84 -14.19
N PRO A 192 -14.95 -19.20 -15.15
CA PRO A 192 -15.23 -17.82 -15.51
C PRO A 192 -16.59 -17.77 -16.23
N LYS A 193 -17.67 -17.50 -15.49
CA LYS A 193 -18.95 -17.19 -16.16
C LYS A 193 -18.79 -15.91 -16.97
N SER A 194 -19.17 -16.00 -18.26
CA SER A 194 -19.21 -14.90 -19.19
C SER A 194 -19.96 -13.69 -18.60
N GLY A 195 -19.24 -12.59 -18.28
CA GLY A 195 -19.86 -11.39 -17.73
C GLY A 195 -18.93 -10.36 -17.12
N GLY A 196 -17.64 -10.59 -17.06
CA GLY A 196 -16.67 -9.60 -16.58
C GLY A 196 -15.55 -9.34 -17.60
N ASN A 197 -14.75 -8.31 -17.37
CA ASN A 197 -13.59 -7.95 -18.21
C ASN A 197 -12.46 -9.02 -18.27
N VAL A 198 -12.73 -10.25 -17.88
CA VAL A 198 -11.80 -11.37 -17.99
C VAL A 198 -11.94 -11.92 -19.40
N THR A 199 -10.91 -11.71 -20.20
CA THR A 199 -10.80 -12.32 -21.52
C THR A 199 -10.44 -13.79 -21.32
N ASN A 200 -11.45 -14.65 -21.25
CA ASN A 200 -11.24 -16.09 -21.20
C ASN A 200 -10.72 -16.54 -22.55
N ILE A 201 -9.53 -17.06 -22.56
CA ILE A 201 -8.85 -17.57 -23.76
C ILE A 201 -8.73 -19.08 -23.58
N VAL A 202 -9.21 -19.85 -24.54
CA VAL A 202 -8.92 -21.28 -24.71
C VAL A 202 -8.00 -21.47 -25.92
N TRP A 203 -7.13 -22.44 -25.82
CA TRP A 203 -6.28 -22.82 -26.93
C TRP A 203 -7.00 -23.86 -27.75
N ALA A 204 -7.44 -23.47 -28.93
CA ALA A 204 -8.09 -24.36 -29.89
C ALA A 204 -7.09 -24.91 -30.89
N GLU A 205 -7.32 -26.13 -31.36
CA GLU A 205 -6.52 -26.72 -32.44
C GLU A 205 -7.10 -26.32 -33.80
N ALA A 206 -6.23 -25.94 -34.71
CA ALA A 206 -6.64 -25.61 -36.06
C ALA A 206 -6.85 -26.89 -36.88
N HIS A 207 -7.92 -26.93 -37.65
CA HIS A 207 -8.27 -28.06 -38.51
C HIS A 207 -8.47 -27.61 -39.96
N GLY A 208 -8.34 -28.54 -40.90
CA GLY A 208 -8.52 -28.30 -42.34
C GLY A 208 -7.42 -27.39 -42.89
N ASP A 209 -7.79 -26.38 -43.68
CA ASP A 209 -6.84 -25.52 -44.39
C ASP A 209 -5.93 -24.70 -43.42
N ALA A 210 -6.31 -24.61 -42.15
CA ALA A 210 -5.55 -23.91 -41.13
C ALA A 210 -4.64 -24.82 -40.26
N GLU A 211 -4.55 -26.12 -40.55
CA GLU A 211 -3.82 -27.11 -39.75
C GLU A 211 -2.34 -26.74 -39.54
N ALA A 212 -1.74 -26.03 -40.50
CA ALA A 212 -0.36 -25.51 -40.39
C ALA A 212 -0.14 -24.48 -39.27
N VAL A 213 -1.21 -23.86 -38.76
CA VAL A 213 -1.14 -22.90 -37.65
C VAL A 213 -0.99 -23.61 -36.28
N GLY A 214 -1.37 -24.89 -36.20
CA GLY A 214 -1.33 -25.65 -34.97
C GLY A 214 -2.37 -25.20 -33.95
N ARG A 215 -1.91 -24.68 -32.81
CA ARG A 215 -2.77 -24.15 -31.75
C ARG A 215 -2.83 -22.63 -31.76
N PHE A 216 -4.00 -22.07 -31.58
CA PHE A 216 -4.18 -20.63 -31.49
C PHE A 216 -5.17 -20.23 -30.36
N PRO A 217 -5.02 -19.03 -29.80
CA PRO A 217 -5.88 -18.55 -28.73
C PRO A 217 -7.23 -18.08 -29.28
N VAL A 218 -8.32 -18.59 -28.70
CA VAL A 218 -9.69 -18.19 -29.04
C VAL A 218 -10.37 -17.62 -27.79
N LYS A 219 -11.09 -16.52 -27.95
CA LYS A 219 -11.87 -15.96 -26.88
C LYS A 219 -13.06 -16.87 -26.54
N TYR A 220 -13.09 -17.36 -25.29
CA TYR A 220 -14.17 -18.19 -24.80
C TYR A 220 -15.48 -17.38 -24.76
N LYS A 221 -16.46 -17.85 -25.49
CA LYS A 221 -17.82 -17.28 -25.56
C LYS A 221 -18.86 -18.39 -25.59
N LYS A 222 -20.06 -18.09 -25.09
CA LYS A 222 -21.19 -19.04 -25.12
C LYS A 222 -21.51 -19.52 -26.53
N SER A 223 -21.30 -18.69 -27.56
CA SER A 223 -21.50 -19.04 -28.96
C SER A 223 -20.54 -20.13 -29.48
N MET A 224 -19.46 -20.46 -28.76
CA MET A 224 -18.58 -21.57 -29.14
C MET A 224 -19.29 -22.93 -29.01
N ALA A 225 -20.28 -23.08 -28.14
CA ALA A 225 -21.03 -24.33 -28.01
C ALA A 225 -21.73 -24.76 -29.31
N GLU A 226 -22.03 -23.76 -30.17
CA GLU A 226 -22.71 -23.98 -31.47
C GLU A 226 -21.74 -23.89 -32.66
N SER A 227 -20.44 -23.81 -32.40
CA SER A 227 -19.38 -23.67 -33.40
C SER A 227 -18.61 -24.96 -33.60
N GLY A 228 -17.67 -24.96 -34.57
CA GLY A 228 -16.73 -26.06 -34.78
C GLY A 228 -15.76 -26.28 -33.58
N PHE A 229 -15.75 -25.38 -32.60
CA PHE A 229 -14.94 -25.44 -31.35
C PHE A 229 -15.80 -25.88 -30.15
N SER A 230 -16.91 -26.57 -30.34
CA SER A 230 -17.74 -27.03 -29.24
C SER A 230 -17.04 -27.97 -28.26
N ALA A 231 -16.08 -28.78 -28.75
CA ALA A 231 -15.29 -29.68 -27.92
C ALA A 231 -14.42 -28.90 -26.90
N GLU A 232 -13.83 -27.79 -27.30
CA GLU A 232 -13.02 -26.90 -26.44
C GLU A 232 -13.92 -26.11 -25.47
N TYR A 233 -15.18 -25.87 -25.82
CA TYR A 233 -16.13 -25.20 -24.94
C TYR A 233 -16.54 -26.08 -23.76
N TYR A 234 -16.71 -27.41 -23.96
CA TYR A 234 -17.14 -28.34 -22.92
C TYR A 234 -16.00 -29.01 -22.15
N ARG A 235 -14.74 -28.71 -22.46
CA ARG A 235 -13.55 -29.11 -21.70
C ARG A 235 -13.33 -28.21 -20.49
#